data_32b2b1661c1c85c46dd7e7f266fb2c7d
#
_entry.id   32b2b1661c1c85c46dd7e7f266fb2c7d
#
_cell.length_a   1.000
_cell.length_b   1.000
_cell.length_c   1.000
_cell.angle_alpha   90.00
_cell.angle_beta   90.00
_cell.angle_gamma   90.00
#
_symmetry.space_group_name_H-M   'P 1'
#
loop_
_entity.id
_entity.type
_entity.pdbx_description
1 polymer ?
#
loop_
_entity_poly.entity_id
_entity_poly.type
_entity_poly.pdbx_seq_one_letter_code
_entity_poly.pdbx_strand_id
1 'polypeptide(L)'
;MSVKQISIFLENKPGKMCEMTEVLAANKINMRALSLAETEGFGIVRIIVDDVYDATTVLKDAGYINKLTSVVVVELPDVPGGLNRILKVFAEDQINLDYMYALSAETSRDKA
;
A
#
# COMPACT_ATOMS: atom_id res chain seq x y z
N MET A 1 -7.10 3.85 12.47
CA MET A 1 -8.03 3.84 11.33
C MET A 1 -7.70 2.66 10.43
N SER A 2 -8.73 2.00 9.95
CA SER A 2 -8.57 0.83 9.08
C SER A 2 -8.94 1.19 7.64
N VAL A 3 -8.10 0.75 6.70
CA VAL A 3 -8.37 0.96 5.28
C VAL A 3 -8.16 -0.34 4.53
N LYS A 4 -8.71 -0.43 3.33
CA LYS A 4 -8.51 -1.58 2.47
C LYS A 4 -7.27 -1.38 1.61
N GLN A 5 -6.41 -2.37 1.62
CA GLN A 5 -5.20 -2.40 0.82
C GLN A 5 -5.36 -3.47 -0.25
N ILE A 6 -4.87 -3.19 -1.45
CA ILE A 6 -4.83 -4.19 -2.52
C ILE A 6 -3.42 -4.73 -2.62
N SER A 7 -3.28 -6.05 -2.54
CA SER A 7 -2.01 -6.73 -2.83
C SER A 7 -2.09 -7.32 -4.22
N ILE A 8 -1.14 -6.98 -5.09
CA ILE A 8 -1.10 -7.43 -6.47
C ILE A 8 0.14 -8.28 -6.66
N PHE A 9 -0.01 -9.43 -7.29
CA PHE A 9 1.10 -10.36 -7.52
C PHE A 9 1.60 -10.20 -8.95
N LEU A 10 2.88 -9.83 -9.11
CA LEU A 10 3.49 -9.60 -10.40
C LEU A 10 4.72 -10.48 -10.57
N GLU A 11 4.97 -10.91 -11.81
CA GLU A 11 6.25 -11.51 -12.11
C GLU A 11 7.35 -10.45 -11.96
N ASN A 12 8.49 -10.85 -11.41
CA ASN A 12 9.61 -9.93 -11.26
C ASN A 12 10.40 -9.83 -12.56
N LYS A 13 9.86 -9.08 -13.51
CA LYS A 13 10.46 -8.87 -14.82
C LYS A 13 10.37 -7.40 -15.19
N PRO A 14 11.34 -6.90 -15.99
CA PRO A 14 11.28 -5.52 -16.45
C PRO A 14 9.96 -5.18 -17.12
N GLY A 15 9.41 -4.03 -16.81
CA GLY A 15 8.18 -3.54 -17.42
C GLY A 15 6.89 -3.98 -16.77
N LYS A 16 6.91 -4.96 -15.87
CA LYS A 16 5.67 -5.47 -15.26
C LYS A 16 4.98 -4.42 -14.39
N MET A 17 5.75 -3.69 -13.60
CA MET A 17 5.19 -2.59 -12.81
C MET A 17 4.63 -1.50 -13.71
N CYS A 18 5.31 -1.20 -14.79
CA CYS A 18 4.86 -0.19 -15.74
C CYS A 18 3.51 -0.59 -16.37
N GLU A 19 3.39 -1.84 -16.80
CA GLU A 19 2.14 -2.34 -17.37
C GLU A 19 0.99 -2.22 -16.39
N MET A 20 1.21 -2.64 -15.15
CA MET A 20 0.17 -2.63 -14.13
C MET A 20 -0.28 -1.20 -13.80
N THR A 21 0.67 -0.29 -13.65
CA THR A 21 0.33 1.10 -13.34
C THR A 21 -0.33 1.80 -14.53
N GLU A 22 -0.03 1.39 -15.76
CA GLU A 22 -0.72 1.91 -16.93
C GLU A 22 -2.21 1.54 -16.92
N VAL A 23 -2.52 0.32 -16.49
CA VAL A 23 -3.91 -0.12 -16.35
C VAL A 23 -4.65 0.78 -15.37
N LEU A 24 -4.04 1.06 -14.23
CA LEU A 24 -4.66 1.94 -13.22
C LEU A 24 -4.82 3.37 -13.76
N ALA A 25 -3.80 3.90 -14.42
CA ALA A 25 -3.83 5.25 -14.96
C ALA A 25 -4.89 5.39 -16.05
N ALA A 26 -5.00 4.40 -16.94
CA ALA A 26 -5.99 4.42 -18.01
C ALA A 26 -7.42 4.44 -17.46
N ASN A 27 -7.63 3.90 -16.28
CA ASN A 27 -8.93 3.86 -15.64
C ASN A 27 -9.08 4.95 -14.56
N LYS A 28 -8.19 5.92 -14.55
CA LYS A 28 -8.22 7.09 -13.67
C LYS A 28 -8.23 6.73 -12.19
N ILE A 29 -7.51 5.67 -11.85
CA ILE A 29 -7.36 5.25 -10.46
C ILE A 29 -6.09 5.86 -9.91
N ASN A 30 -6.22 6.62 -8.84
CA ASN A 30 -5.09 7.26 -8.19
C ASN A 30 -4.60 6.43 -7.01
N MET A 31 -3.28 6.17 -6.99
CA MET A 31 -2.66 5.48 -5.87
C MET A 31 -2.27 6.49 -4.81
N ARG A 32 -2.66 6.22 -3.57
CA ARG A 32 -2.30 7.07 -2.44
C ARG A 32 -1.07 6.55 -1.71
N ALA A 33 -0.82 5.27 -1.80
CA ALA A 33 0.35 4.65 -1.17
C ALA A 33 0.77 3.45 -1.99
N LEU A 34 2.05 3.14 -1.94
CA LEU A 34 2.65 2.08 -2.74
C LEU A 34 3.80 1.44 -2.00
N SER A 35 3.87 0.13 -2.03
CA SER A 35 4.99 -0.64 -1.52
C SER A 35 5.25 -1.81 -2.45
N LEU A 36 6.50 -2.06 -2.76
CA LEU A 36 6.91 -3.20 -3.57
C LEU A 36 7.87 -4.04 -2.77
N ALA A 37 7.56 -5.32 -2.64
CA ALA A 37 8.44 -6.29 -2.01
C ALA A 37 8.71 -7.43 -2.98
N GLU A 38 9.95 -7.83 -3.09
CA GLU A 38 10.33 -8.95 -3.93
C GLU A 38 10.43 -10.22 -3.11
N THR A 39 9.89 -11.31 -3.65
CA THR A 39 10.12 -12.66 -3.13
C THR A 39 10.42 -13.55 -4.33
N GLU A 40 11.23 -14.54 -4.15
CA GLU A 40 11.67 -15.53 -5.14
C GLU A 40 10.93 -15.55 -6.49
N GLY A 41 11.34 -14.66 -7.41
CA GLY A 41 10.84 -14.67 -8.78
C GLY A 41 9.59 -13.85 -9.03
N PHE A 42 8.94 -13.31 -8.00
CA PHE A 42 7.83 -12.40 -8.22
C PHE A 42 7.80 -11.30 -7.16
N GLY A 43 7.05 -10.27 -7.48
CA GLY A 43 6.88 -9.15 -6.57
C GLY A 43 5.47 -9.08 -6.02
N ILE A 44 5.35 -8.55 -4.82
CA ILE A 44 4.06 -8.22 -4.21
C ILE A 44 3.98 -6.71 -4.14
N VAL A 45 3.03 -6.15 -4.86
CA VAL A 45 2.78 -4.71 -4.85
C VAL A 45 1.59 -4.46 -3.94
N ARG A 46 1.78 -3.62 -2.94
CA ARG A 46 0.70 -3.23 -2.03
C ARG A 46 0.35 -1.79 -2.32
N ILE A 47 -0.91 -1.53 -2.60
CA ILE A 47 -1.35 -0.17 -2.92
C ILE A 47 -2.59 0.19 -2.10
N ILE A 48 -2.72 1.49 -1.85
CA ILE A 48 -3.93 2.07 -1.29
C ILE A 48 -4.43 3.06 -2.32
N VAL A 49 -5.69 2.95 -2.68
CA VAL A 49 -6.31 3.73 -3.74
C VAL A 49 -7.57 4.42 -3.23
N ASP A 50 -8.07 5.39 -4.00
CA ASP A 50 -9.29 6.11 -3.64
C ASP A 50 -10.53 5.22 -3.73
N ASP A 51 -10.67 4.48 -4.83
CA ASP A 51 -11.82 3.61 -5.05
C ASP A 51 -11.34 2.17 -5.18
N VAL A 52 -11.40 1.46 -4.07
CA VAL A 52 -10.87 0.11 -3.99
C VAL A 52 -11.69 -0.89 -4.81
N TYR A 53 -12.99 -0.69 -4.91
CA TYR A 53 -13.83 -1.61 -5.68
C TYR A 53 -13.60 -1.47 -7.17
N ASP A 54 -13.49 -0.26 -7.65
CA ASP A 54 -13.18 -0.01 -9.05
C ASP A 54 -11.79 -0.55 -9.41
N ALA A 55 -10.82 -0.30 -8.54
CA ALA A 55 -9.45 -0.76 -8.76
C ALA A 55 -9.35 -2.29 -8.83
N THR A 56 -10.02 -2.99 -7.92
CA THR A 56 -9.97 -4.46 -7.94
C THR A 56 -10.63 -5.03 -9.17
N THR A 57 -11.72 -4.43 -9.63
CA THR A 57 -12.40 -4.85 -10.84
C THR A 57 -11.52 -4.65 -12.07
N VAL A 58 -10.92 -3.47 -12.18
CA VAL A 58 -10.03 -3.13 -13.30
C VAL A 58 -8.84 -4.07 -13.35
N LEU A 59 -8.22 -4.33 -12.20
CA LEU A 59 -7.06 -5.21 -12.13
C LEU A 59 -7.42 -6.66 -12.47
N LYS A 60 -8.55 -7.13 -11.97
CA LYS A 60 -9.02 -8.46 -12.26
C LYS A 60 -9.31 -8.62 -13.75
N ASP A 61 -9.99 -7.66 -14.36
CA ASP A 61 -10.33 -7.70 -15.78
C ASP A 61 -9.07 -7.68 -16.65
N ALA A 62 -8.00 -7.05 -16.17
CA ALA A 62 -6.72 -7.02 -16.88
C ALA A 62 -5.88 -8.27 -16.61
N GLY A 63 -6.37 -9.21 -15.82
CA GLY A 63 -5.69 -10.49 -15.60
C GLY A 63 -4.74 -10.51 -14.41
N TYR A 64 -4.78 -9.50 -13.54
CA TYR A 64 -3.90 -9.46 -12.37
C TYR A 64 -4.54 -10.17 -11.18
N ILE A 65 -3.76 -11.00 -10.52
CA ILE A 65 -4.17 -11.64 -9.27
C ILE A 65 -4.00 -10.61 -8.17
N ASN A 66 -5.08 -10.33 -7.47
CA ASN A 66 -5.04 -9.35 -6.39
C ASN A 66 -5.89 -9.81 -5.21
N LYS A 67 -5.60 -9.24 -4.04
CA LYS A 67 -6.26 -9.60 -2.80
C LYS A 67 -6.47 -8.32 -1.97
N LEU A 68 -7.65 -8.21 -1.37
CA LEU A 68 -7.94 -7.14 -0.42
C LEU A 68 -7.56 -7.55 0.98
N THR A 69 -6.96 -6.64 1.70
CA THR A 69 -6.60 -6.83 3.11
C THR A 69 -6.90 -5.54 3.86
N SER A 70 -7.48 -5.67 5.04
CA SER A 70 -7.63 -4.51 5.92
C SER A 70 -6.31 -4.24 6.61
N VAL A 71 -5.84 -3.00 6.53
CA VAL A 71 -4.62 -2.58 7.21
C VAL A 71 -4.92 -1.41 8.12
N VAL A 72 -4.10 -1.22 9.14
CA VAL A 72 -4.25 -0.12 10.09
C VAL A 72 -3.35 1.01 9.65
N VAL A 73 -3.93 2.20 9.55
CA VAL A 73 -3.18 3.42 9.24
C VAL A 73 -3.00 4.19 10.52
N VAL A 74 -1.75 4.53 10.83
CA VAL A 74 -1.41 5.27 12.02
C VAL A 74 -0.68 6.55 11.60
N GLU A 75 -1.14 7.67 12.13
CA GLU A 75 -0.47 8.95 11.89
C GLU A 75 0.59 9.14 12.96
N LEU A 76 1.81 9.43 12.52
CA LEU A 76 2.96 9.60 13.42
C LEU A 76 3.56 11.00 13.24
N PRO A 77 4.04 11.60 14.32
CA PRO A 77 4.81 12.83 14.16
C PRO A 77 6.14 12.53 13.48
N ASP A 78 6.54 13.41 12.59
CA ASP A 78 7.79 13.25 11.84
C ASP A 78 8.95 13.80 12.68
N VAL A 79 9.26 13.09 13.74
CA VAL A 79 10.32 13.44 14.67
C VAL A 79 11.06 12.18 15.10
N PRO A 80 12.31 12.31 15.58
CA PRO A 80 13.01 11.12 16.11
C PRO A 80 12.20 10.45 17.22
N GLY A 81 12.07 9.14 17.12
CA GLY A 81 11.32 8.35 18.10
C GLY A 81 9.82 8.27 17.84
N GLY A 82 9.28 8.95 16.82
CA GLY A 82 7.86 8.91 16.51
C GLY A 82 7.36 7.50 16.25
N LEU A 83 8.06 6.77 15.40
CA LEU A 83 7.72 5.37 15.10
C LEU A 83 7.96 4.48 16.31
N ASN A 84 9.04 4.70 17.03
CA ASN A 84 9.39 3.85 18.17
C ASN A 84 8.28 3.83 19.23
N ARG A 85 7.59 4.94 19.43
CA ARG A 85 6.51 5.02 20.42
C ARG A 85 5.39 4.05 20.12
N ILE A 86 4.96 3.98 18.85
CA ILE A 86 3.87 3.06 18.49
C ILE A 86 4.35 1.62 18.51
N LEU A 87 5.60 1.38 18.12
CA LEU A 87 6.16 0.04 18.15
C LEU A 87 6.25 -0.50 19.57
N LYS A 88 6.52 0.37 20.54
CA LYS A 88 6.53 -0.04 21.96
C LYS A 88 5.15 -0.50 22.40
N VAL A 89 4.10 0.20 21.97
CA VAL A 89 2.73 -0.20 22.29
C VAL A 89 2.43 -1.58 21.71
N PHE A 90 2.82 -1.82 20.47
CA PHE A 90 2.61 -3.13 19.85
C PHE A 90 3.39 -4.23 20.57
N ALA A 91 4.62 -3.92 21.00
CA ALA A 91 5.44 -4.89 21.72
C ALA A 91 4.82 -5.25 23.08
N GLU A 92 4.30 -4.26 23.80
CA GLU A 92 3.64 -4.50 25.09
C GLU A 92 2.41 -5.39 24.95
N ASP A 93 1.67 -5.24 23.86
CA ASP A 93 0.49 -6.05 23.58
C ASP A 93 0.84 -7.35 22.85
N GLN A 94 2.12 -7.62 22.67
CA GLN A 94 2.62 -8.83 21.98
C GLN A 94 2.08 -8.96 20.57
N ILE A 95 1.93 -7.82 19.88
CA ILE A 95 1.48 -7.78 18.49
C ILE A 95 2.67 -7.97 17.58
N ASN A 96 2.57 -8.95 16.69
CA ASN A 96 3.59 -9.22 15.70
C ASN A 96 3.27 -8.44 14.43
N LEU A 97 4.32 -7.90 13.80
CA LEU A 97 4.15 -7.14 12.57
C LEU A 97 4.57 -7.98 11.38
N ASP A 98 3.65 -8.15 10.43
CA ASP A 98 3.95 -8.87 9.20
C ASP A 98 4.67 -7.97 8.21
N TYR A 99 4.22 -6.74 8.08
CA TYR A 99 4.86 -5.75 7.23
C TYR A 99 4.33 -4.36 7.60
N MET A 100 5.10 -3.35 7.19
CA MET A 100 4.69 -1.97 7.32
C MET A 100 5.37 -1.14 6.26
N TYR A 101 4.78 -0.04 5.91
CA TYR A 101 5.39 0.94 5.05
C TYR A 101 4.83 2.31 5.38
N ALA A 102 5.59 3.31 5.01
CA ALA A 102 5.26 4.69 5.37
C ALA A 102 5.14 5.54 4.13
N LEU A 103 4.39 6.60 4.26
CA LEU A 103 4.35 7.66 3.27
C LEU A 103 4.29 8.99 3.99
N SER A 104 4.82 10.00 3.33
CA SER A 104 4.72 11.35 3.84
C SER A 104 3.37 11.89 3.41
N ALA A 105 2.53 12.22 4.39
CA ALA A 105 1.21 12.76 4.09
C ALA A 105 1.23 14.28 4.21
N GLU A 106 0.65 14.96 3.23
CA GLU A 106 0.42 16.38 3.35
C GLU A 106 -0.72 16.62 4.32
N THR A 107 -0.51 17.53 5.25
CA THR A 107 -1.57 17.96 6.13
C THR A 107 -2.25 19.19 5.54
N SER A 108 -3.44 19.53 6.06
CA SER A 108 -4.11 20.73 5.61
C SER A 108 -3.29 21.98 5.88
N ARG A 109 -2.45 21.95 6.92
CA ARG A 109 -1.54 23.04 7.22
C ARG A 109 -0.51 23.23 6.13
N ASP A 110 0.03 22.15 5.61
CA ASP A 110 1.05 22.22 4.56
C ASP A 110 0.48 22.70 3.25
N LYS A 111 -0.81 22.54 3.06
CA LYS A 111 -1.50 22.97 1.87
C LYS A 111 -1.96 24.42 1.90
N ALA A 112 -1.93 25.00 3.05
CA ALA A 112 -2.41 26.37 3.24
C ALA A 112 -1.54 27.39 2.53
#